data_f60d47d6ea597bab1ff7f1a197912589
#
_entry.id   f60d47d6ea597bab1ff7f1a197912589
#
_cell.length_a   1.000
_cell.length_b   1.000
_cell.length_c   1.000
_cell.angle_alpha   90.00
_cell.angle_beta   90.00
_cell.angle_gamma   90.00
#
_symmetry.space_group_name_H-M   'P 1'
#
loop_
_entity.id
_entity.type
_entity.pdbx_description
1 polymer ?
#
loop_
_entity_poly.entity_id
_entity_poly.type
_entity_poly.pdbx_seq_one_letter_code
_entity_poly.pdbx_strand_id
1 'polypeptide(L)'
;MSGVHGWLILDKPLGLGSTQGVSAVKRALRDAGFDVSKRGIKVGHGGTLDPLATGVLPIALGEATKLAGRMLDSDKVYDFTIGFGVQTDTLDLEGKVIAESDVRPTFAQVEAVLGRFTGPIEQVPPAYSALKVDGARAYDLARAGEDVVLAGRFVVVHALALRHPGLEPRPIVKQATTPQVVGWAPGQARGDEALDSVTLTAHVSKGTYIRALARDIAIALGTVGHVTYLRRTKAGPFDLSQAISLDKLAELGKARMLEDKLLPLRAGLDDIPALPLSPDQAGLLRQGRVLIGIAADDGPYFALSDDVPIALVEVLDREVRVVRGFNL
;
A
#
# COMPACT_ATOMS: atom_id res chain seq x y z
N MET A 1 -23.14 13.56 18.67
CA MET A 1 -22.77 13.47 17.25
C MET A 1 -22.01 12.14 17.10
N SER A 2 -22.54 11.21 16.32
CA SER A 2 -21.86 9.95 16.01
C SER A 2 -20.52 10.29 15.32
N GLY A 3 -19.43 9.80 15.86
CA GLY A 3 -18.11 10.10 15.33
C GLY A 3 -17.96 9.54 13.92
N VAL A 4 -17.27 10.25 13.04
CA VAL A 4 -16.92 9.75 11.70
C VAL A 4 -15.82 8.72 11.83
N HIS A 5 -16.12 7.47 11.49
CA HIS A 5 -15.22 6.33 11.59
C HIS A 5 -15.22 5.54 10.29
N GLY A 6 -14.06 5.25 9.74
CA GLY A 6 -13.95 4.47 8.49
C GLY A 6 -12.75 4.86 7.65
N TRP A 7 -12.81 4.51 6.38
CA TRP A 7 -11.75 4.73 5.41
C TRP A 7 -12.19 5.63 4.27
N LEU A 8 -11.33 6.56 3.91
CA LEU A 8 -11.44 7.34 2.68
C LEU A 8 -10.23 6.98 1.82
N ILE A 9 -10.48 6.58 0.59
CA ILE A 9 -9.41 6.18 -0.31
C ILE A 9 -9.12 7.35 -1.25
N LEU A 10 -7.90 7.89 -1.12
CA LEU A 10 -7.47 9.01 -1.93
C LEU A 10 -6.68 8.49 -3.14
N ASP A 11 -7.05 8.89 -4.35
CA ASP A 11 -6.17 8.80 -5.52
C ASP A 11 -5.16 9.94 -5.42
N LYS A 12 -4.00 9.64 -4.80
CA LYS A 12 -2.96 10.61 -4.55
C LYS A 12 -2.34 11.09 -5.87
N PRO A 13 -2.39 12.37 -6.20
CA PRO A 13 -1.76 12.89 -7.40
C PRO A 13 -0.24 12.93 -7.28
N LEU A 14 0.42 13.14 -8.42
CA LEU A 14 1.86 13.37 -8.52
C LEU A 14 2.27 14.63 -7.72
N GLY A 15 3.45 14.59 -7.12
CA GLY A 15 4.04 15.71 -6.39
C GLY A 15 3.50 15.92 -4.96
N LEU A 16 2.43 15.22 -4.57
CA LEU A 16 1.86 15.31 -3.22
C LEU A 16 2.51 14.32 -2.28
N GLY A 17 2.97 14.73 -1.11
CA GLY A 17 3.39 13.83 -0.04
C GLY A 17 2.19 13.20 0.71
N SER A 18 2.33 11.99 1.25
CA SER A 18 1.25 11.30 1.98
C SER A 18 0.72 12.09 3.17
N THR A 19 1.58 12.80 3.90
CA THR A 19 1.17 13.69 5.00
C THR A 19 0.34 14.88 4.50
N GLN A 20 0.65 15.40 3.31
CA GLN A 20 -0.15 16.45 2.67
C GLN A 20 -1.52 15.93 2.25
N GLY A 21 -1.63 14.66 1.82
CA GLY A 21 -2.90 13.98 1.57
C GLY A 21 -3.77 13.91 2.84
N VAL A 22 -3.18 13.55 3.99
CA VAL A 22 -3.86 13.60 5.30
C VAL A 22 -4.33 15.03 5.61
N SER A 23 -3.50 16.03 5.33
CA SER A 23 -3.85 17.45 5.56
C SER A 23 -5.01 17.91 4.67
N ALA A 24 -5.07 17.42 3.42
CA ALA A 24 -6.19 17.71 2.51
C ALA A 24 -7.51 17.11 3.05
N VAL A 25 -7.48 15.85 3.52
CA VAL A 25 -8.65 15.22 4.13
C VAL A 25 -9.09 15.96 5.40
N LYS A 26 -8.16 16.37 6.26
CA LYS A 26 -8.49 17.19 7.46
C LYS A 26 -9.13 18.52 7.09
N ARG A 27 -8.72 19.14 5.97
CA ARG A 27 -9.34 20.38 5.47
C ARG A 27 -10.77 20.10 5.02
N ALA A 28 -10.98 19.09 4.18
CA ALA A 28 -12.31 18.73 3.70
C ALA A 28 -13.29 18.36 4.85
N LEU A 29 -12.79 17.67 5.89
CA LEU A 29 -13.59 17.40 7.10
C LEU A 29 -14.00 18.70 7.82
N ARG A 30 -13.09 19.67 7.96
CA ARG A 30 -13.41 20.98 8.54
C ARG A 30 -14.44 21.75 7.72
N ASP A 31 -14.29 21.74 6.39
CA ASP A 31 -15.25 22.38 5.48
C ASP A 31 -16.65 21.73 5.59
N ALA A 32 -16.69 20.42 5.85
CA ALA A 32 -17.92 19.69 6.14
C ALA A 32 -18.47 19.93 7.57
N GLY A 33 -17.76 20.65 8.44
CA GLY A 33 -18.22 21.02 9.79
C GLY A 33 -17.75 20.05 10.89
N PHE A 34 -16.82 19.13 10.59
CA PHE A 34 -16.30 18.19 11.60
C PHE A 34 -15.13 18.78 12.39
N ASP A 35 -15.05 18.45 13.67
CA ASP A 35 -13.90 18.77 14.51
C ASP A 35 -12.73 17.82 14.23
N VAL A 36 -11.63 18.36 13.73
CA VAL A 36 -10.36 17.65 13.49
C VAL A 36 -9.23 18.14 14.40
N SER A 37 -9.57 18.77 15.52
CA SER A 37 -8.62 19.15 16.57
C SER A 37 -7.98 17.92 17.24
N LYS A 38 -7.09 18.15 18.21
CA LYS A 38 -6.47 17.05 18.99
C LYS A 38 -7.49 16.16 19.72
N ARG A 39 -8.68 16.70 20.06
CA ARG A 39 -9.79 15.98 20.72
C ARG A 39 -10.85 15.49 19.74
N GLY A 40 -10.81 15.94 18.49
CA GLY A 40 -11.74 15.58 17.44
C GLY A 40 -11.38 14.30 16.68
N ILE A 41 -11.83 14.25 15.42
CA ILE A 41 -11.60 13.09 14.54
C ILE A 41 -10.11 12.91 14.27
N LYS A 42 -9.57 11.76 14.65
CA LYS A 42 -8.21 11.35 14.27
C LYS A 42 -8.17 11.01 12.79
N VAL A 43 -7.10 11.43 12.11
CA VAL A 43 -6.89 11.15 10.68
C VAL A 43 -5.44 10.71 10.47
N GLY A 44 -5.24 9.58 9.80
CA GLY A 44 -3.93 9.03 9.48
C GLY A 44 -3.96 8.23 8.19
N HIS A 45 -2.80 8.04 7.53
CA HIS A 45 -2.72 7.19 6.34
C HIS A 45 -2.28 5.77 6.68
N GLY A 46 -2.76 4.80 5.90
CA GLY A 46 -2.43 3.37 6.00
C GLY A 46 -1.30 2.93 5.06
N GLY A 47 -0.27 3.75 4.87
CA GLY A 47 0.91 3.40 4.05
C GLY A 47 1.41 4.58 3.24
N THR A 48 2.71 4.89 3.41
CA THR A 48 3.35 6.01 2.70
C THR A 48 3.43 5.74 1.20
N LEU A 49 3.24 6.80 0.40
CA LEU A 49 3.63 6.91 -0.99
C LEU A 49 4.63 8.05 -1.12
N ASP A 50 5.68 7.83 -1.90
CA ASP A 50 6.65 8.87 -2.25
C ASP A 50 5.94 10.01 -3.01
N PRO A 51 6.49 11.25 -3.03
CA PRO A 51 5.89 12.36 -3.76
C PRO A 51 5.65 12.05 -5.24
N LEU A 52 6.61 11.40 -5.91
CA LEU A 52 6.49 11.01 -7.34
C LEU A 52 5.61 9.78 -7.56
N ALA A 53 5.23 9.05 -6.52
CA ALA A 53 4.26 7.96 -6.66
C ALA A 53 2.83 8.49 -6.62
N THR A 54 1.94 7.91 -7.44
CA THR A 54 0.51 8.23 -7.50
C THR A 54 -0.36 7.07 -7.03
N GLY A 55 -1.67 7.26 -6.93
CA GLY A 55 -2.65 6.19 -6.75
C GLY A 55 -3.13 6.00 -5.32
N VAL A 56 -3.52 4.80 -4.99
CA VAL A 56 -4.28 4.42 -3.78
C VAL A 56 -3.54 4.80 -2.50
N LEU A 57 -4.09 5.74 -1.75
CA LEU A 57 -3.64 6.12 -0.42
C LEU A 57 -4.82 5.98 0.56
N PRO A 58 -4.90 4.87 1.33
CA PRO A 58 -5.93 4.71 2.34
C PRO A 58 -5.75 5.71 3.48
N ILE A 59 -6.79 6.48 3.77
CA ILE A 59 -6.85 7.43 4.89
C ILE A 59 -7.86 6.91 5.91
N ALA A 60 -7.38 6.61 7.09
CA ALA A 60 -8.18 6.16 8.23
C ALA A 60 -8.72 7.36 9.00
N LEU A 61 -9.99 7.31 9.40
CA LEU A 61 -10.71 8.32 10.16
C LEU A 61 -11.25 7.75 11.48
N GLY A 62 -11.12 8.50 12.55
CA GLY A 62 -11.62 8.10 13.86
C GLY A 62 -11.06 6.75 14.32
N GLU A 63 -11.92 5.82 14.65
CA GLU A 63 -11.54 4.48 15.15
C GLU A 63 -10.76 3.65 14.13
N ALA A 64 -10.96 3.86 12.82
CA ALA A 64 -10.18 3.18 11.79
C ALA A 64 -8.67 3.51 11.84
N THR A 65 -8.27 4.61 12.49
CA THR A 65 -6.83 4.91 12.71
C THR A 65 -6.12 3.84 13.55
N LYS A 66 -6.88 3.07 14.34
CA LYS A 66 -6.35 1.93 15.10
C LYS A 66 -5.93 0.75 14.20
N LEU A 67 -6.42 0.73 12.95
CA LEU A 67 -6.11 -0.27 11.94
C LEU A 67 -5.06 0.19 10.91
N ALA A 68 -4.61 1.45 10.99
CA ALA A 68 -3.65 1.99 10.03
C ALA A 68 -2.34 1.17 9.97
N GLY A 69 -1.88 0.61 11.11
CA GLY A 69 -0.73 -0.29 11.17
C GLY A 69 -0.91 -1.56 10.34
N ARG A 70 -2.11 -2.14 10.32
CA ARG A 70 -2.41 -3.33 9.49
C ARG A 70 -2.31 -3.02 8.00
N MET A 71 -2.74 -1.83 7.57
CA MET A 71 -2.59 -1.40 6.18
C MET A 71 -1.12 -1.21 5.78
N LEU A 72 -0.24 -0.87 6.72
CA LEU A 72 1.21 -0.87 6.48
C LEU A 72 1.71 -2.29 6.18
N ASP A 73 1.16 -3.28 6.86
CA ASP A 73 1.55 -4.69 6.75
C ASP A 73 0.88 -5.45 5.60
N SER A 74 -0.17 -4.90 4.98
CA SER A 74 -0.85 -5.53 3.85
C SER A 74 -0.01 -5.54 2.57
N ASP A 75 -0.36 -6.42 1.65
CA ASP A 75 0.22 -6.46 0.30
C ASP A 75 -0.21 -5.25 -0.54
N LYS A 76 0.59 -4.92 -1.53
CA LYS A 76 0.36 -3.80 -2.45
C LYS A 76 0.54 -4.23 -3.89
N VAL A 77 -0.19 -3.58 -4.79
CA VAL A 77 0.03 -3.72 -6.23
C VAL A 77 0.44 -2.37 -6.81
N TYR A 78 1.48 -2.41 -7.62
CA TYR A 78 2.02 -1.22 -8.29
C TYR A 78 2.16 -1.45 -9.78
N ASP A 79 1.84 -0.42 -10.56
CA ASP A 79 2.34 -0.24 -11.91
C ASP A 79 3.53 0.70 -11.85
N PHE A 80 4.65 0.33 -12.48
CA PHE A 80 5.86 1.15 -12.50
C PHE A 80 6.62 1.00 -13.81
N THR A 81 7.31 2.06 -14.21
CA THR A 81 8.16 2.08 -15.40
C THR A 81 9.60 2.23 -14.99
N ILE A 82 10.45 1.34 -15.51
CA ILE A 82 11.91 1.43 -15.42
C ILE A 82 12.40 2.16 -16.65
N GLY A 83 13.08 3.29 -16.48
CA GLY A 83 13.90 3.93 -17.52
C GLY A 83 15.31 3.33 -17.48
N PHE A 84 15.78 2.82 -18.61
CA PHE A 84 17.10 2.21 -18.72
C PHE A 84 18.18 3.22 -19.14
N GLY A 85 19.42 2.95 -18.78
CA GLY A 85 20.59 3.71 -19.17
C GLY A 85 20.99 4.82 -18.22
N VAL A 86 20.17 5.17 -17.23
CA VAL A 86 20.47 6.18 -16.22
C VAL A 86 20.09 5.69 -14.84
N GLN A 87 20.98 5.84 -13.86
CA GLN A 87 20.68 5.62 -12.45
C GLN A 87 20.83 6.91 -11.68
N THR A 88 19.85 7.20 -10.82
CA THR A 88 19.88 8.32 -9.88
C THR A 88 20.15 7.84 -8.46
N ASP A 89 20.61 8.72 -7.59
CA ASP A 89 20.87 8.41 -6.18
C ASP A 89 19.61 8.09 -5.40
N THR A 90 18.44 8.65 -5.77
CA THR A 90 17.13 8.33 -5.21
C THR A 90 16.46 7.12 -5.87
N LEU A 91 16.99 6.63 -6.99
CA LEU A 91 16.41 5.59 -7.85
C LEU A 91 15.06 5.97 -8.47
N ASP A 92 14.78 7.28 -8.59
CA ASP A 92 13.63 7.88 -9.26
C ASP A 92 14.03 9.23 -9.92
N LEU A 93 13.04 9.99 -10.38
CA LEU A 93 13.28 11.26 -11.12
C LEU A 93 13.71 12.45 -10.21
N GLU A 94 13.66 12.30 -8.87
CA GLU A 94 14.07 13.39 -7.95
C GLU A 94 15.59 13.49 -7.77
N GLY A 95 16.30 12.37 -8.00
CA GLY A 95 17.72 12.26 -7.69
C GLY A 95 18.65 12.83 -8.75
N LYS A 96 19.93 12.96 -8.35
CA LYS A 96 21.02 13.28 -9.25
C LYS A 96 21.50 12.02 -9.98
N VAL A 97 21.91 12.16 -11.23
CA VAL A 97 22.52 11.06 -12.00
C VAL A 97 23.85 10.66 -11.35
N ILE A 98 23.98 9.37 -11.05
CA ILE A 98 25.19 8.77 -10.45
C ILE A 98 25.84 7.70 -11.32
N ALA A 99 25.12 7.17 -12.32
CA ALA A 99 25.67 6.22 -13.29
C ALA A 99 24.89 6.28 -14.60
N GLU A 100 25.58 5.99 -15.70
CA GLU A 100 25.01 5.90 -17.05
C GLU A 100 25.48 4.64 -17.75
N SER A 101 24.69 4.15 -18.71
CA SER A 101 24.99 2.98 -19.54
C SER A 101 24.33 3.12 -20.90
N ASP A 102 25.05 2.74 -21.96
CA ASP A 102 24.49 2.71 -23.32
C ASP A 102 23.74 1.40 -23.62
N VAL A 103 23.81 0.43 -22.70
CA VAL A 103 23.12 -0.86 -22.86
C VAL A 103 21.62 -0.69 -22.75
N ARG A 104 20.90 -1.18 -23.76
CA ARG A 104 19.43 -1.20 -23.79
C ARG A 104 18.97 -2.66 -23.93
N PRO A 105 18.23 -3.18 -22.95
CA PRO A 105 17.72 -4.54 -23.02
C PRO A 105 16.62 -4.68 -24.09
N THR A 106 16.44 -5.88 -24.61
CA THR A 106 15.27 -6.22 -25.42
C THR A 106 14.11 -6.68 -24.55
N PHE A 107 12.90 -6.70 -25.12
CA PHE A 107 11.73 -7.23 -24.44
C PHE A 107 11.92 -8.67 -23.95
N ALA A 108 12.49 -9.53 -24.79
CA ALA A 108 12.76 -10.93 -24.44
C ALA A 108 13.76 -11.06 -23.29
N GLN A 109 14.77 -10.20 -23.22
CA GLN A 109 15.71 -10.18 -22.09
C GLN A 109 15.04 -9.75 -20.80
N VAL A 110 14.17 -8.72 -20.84
CA VAL A 110 13.40 -8.31 -19.66
C VAL A 110 12.53 -9.47 -19.18
N GLU A 111 11.73 -10.08 -20.06
CA GLU A 111 10.86 -11.20 -19.70
C GLU A 111 11.62 -12.36 -19.05
N ALA A 112 12.79 -12.70 -19.62
CA ALA A 112 13.63 -13.80 -19.13
C ALA A 112 14.15 -13.61 -17.69
N VAL A 113 14.35 -12.36 -17.23
CA VAL A 113 14.87 -12.10 -15.88
C VAL A 113 13.79 -11.98 -14.81
N LEU A 114 12.52 -11.72 -15.18
CA LEU A 114 11.45 -11.46 -14.19
C LEU A 114 11.26 -12.62 -13.21
N GLY A 115 11.45 -13.86 -13.64
CA GLY A 115 11.37 -15.04 -12.78
C GLY A 115 12.36 -15.01 -11.59
N ARG A 116 13.51 -14.35 -11.73
CA ARG A 116 14.51 -14.21 -10.66
C ARG A 116 14.09 -13.23 -9.57
N PHE A 117 13.12 -12.36 -9.88
CA PHE A 117 12.59 -11.32 -8.99
C PHE A 117 11.17 -11.65 -8.51
N THR A 118 10.69 -12.88 -8.74
CA THR A 118 9.40 -13.38 -8.29
C THR A 118 9.61 -14.40 -7.16
N GLY A 119 8.77 -14.36 -6.13
CA GLY A 119 8.93 -15.13 -4.90
C GLY A 119 9.69 -14.37 -3.82
N PRO A 120 10.30 -15.08 -2.84
CA PRO A 120 11.15 -14.48 -1.82
C PRO A 120 12.44 -13.93 -2.45
N ILE A 121 12.72 -12.65 -2.23
CA ILE A 121 13.95 -12.00 -2.69
C ILE A 121 14.60 -11.24 -1.55
N GLU A 122 15.93 -11.12 -1.57
CA GLU A 122 16.66 -10.19 -0.73
C GLU A 122 16.78 -8.85 -1.46
N GLN A 123 16.47 -7.76 -0.75
CA GLN A 123 16.49 -6.42 -1.31
C GLN A 123 17.22 -5.46 -0.37
N VAL A 124 18.18 -4.70 -0.89
CA VAL A 124 18.78 -3.57 -0.17
C VAL A 124 17.92 -2.32 -0.45
N PRO A 125 17.28 -1.75 0.57
CA PRO A 125 16.46 -0.55 0.42
C PRO A 125 17.27 0.63 -0.13
N PRO A 126 16.61 1.62 -0.78
CA PRO A 126 17.30 2.85 -1.17
C PRO A 126 17.69 3.69 0.06
N ALA A 127 18.82 4.40 -0.02
CA ALA A 127 19.26 5.32 1.05
C ALA A 127 18.19 6.37 1.35
N TYR A 128 17.51 6.86 0.32
CA TYR A 128 16.37 7.77 0.46
C TYR A 128 15.08 7.00 0.82
N SER A 129 15.03 6.50 2.06
CA SER A 129 13.88 5.77 2.61
C SER A 129 13.46 6.27 3.99
N ALA A 130 12.24 5.91 4.41
CA ALA A 130 11.72 6.24 5.74
C ALA A 130 12.25 5.32 6.86
N LEU A 131 13.16 4.41 6.54
CA LEU A 131 13.80 3.52 7.52
C LEU A 131 14.60 4.34 8.53
N LYS A 132 14.69 3.83 9.75
CA LYS A 132 15.52 4.44 10.81
C LYS A 132 16.87 3.76 10.90
N VAL A 133 17.92 4.55 10.91
CA VAL A 133 19.30 4.14 11.20
C VAL A 133 19.73 4.94 12.42
N ASP A 134 20.06 4.28 13.52
CA ASP A 134 20.47 4.89 14.79
C ASP A 134 19.53 6.00 15.31
N GLY A 135 18.22 5.81 15.08
CA GLY A 135 17.18 6.74 15.53
C GLY A 135 16.83 7.87 14.56
N ALA A 136 17.69 8.19 13.60
CA ALA A 136 17.43 9.14 12.50
C ALA A 136 16.80 8.43 11.28
N ARG A 137 16.10 9.16 10.43
CA ARG A 137 15.58 8.58 9.17
C ARG A 137 16.70 8.53 8.14
N ALA A 138 16.82 7.41 7.43
CA ALA A 138 17.80 7.23 6.35
C ALA A 138 17.74 8.37 5.32
N TYR A 139 16.54 8.81 4.98
CA TYR A 139 16.30 9.96 4.09
C TYR A 139 16.91 11.28 4.61
N ASP A 140 16.82 11.55 5.93
CA ASP A 140 17.36 12.78 6.52
C ASP A 140 18.90 12.74 6.50
N LEU A 141 19.51 11.58 6.80
CA LEU A 141 20.96 11.34 6.75
C LEU A 141 21.49 11.47 5.31
N ALA A 142 20.83 10.83 4.35
CA ALA A 142 21.22 10.90 2.94
C ALA A 142 21.15 12.36 2.39
N ARG A 143 20.14 13.14 2.80
CA ARG A 143 20.07 14.57 2.45
C ARG A 143 21.18 15.41 3.10
N ALA A 144 21.63 15.01 4.28
CA ALA A 144 22.77 15.67 4.94
C ALA A 144 24.11 15.31 4.28
N GLY A 145 24.11 14.41 3.29
CA GLY A 145 25.33 13.96 2.59
C GLY A 145 26.07 12.85 3.34
N GLU A 146 25.42 12.19 4.31
CA GLU A 146 26.00 11.07 5.03
C GLU A 146 25.83 9.78 4.22
N ASP A 147 26.86 8.92 4.26
CA ASP A 147 26.79 7.59 3.65
C ASP A 147 25.86 6.69 4.47
N VAL A 148 24.70 6.36 3.89
CA VAL A 148 23.71 5.50 4.52
C VAL A 148 23.83 4.07 3.99
N VAL A 149 24.38 3.18 4.82
CA VAL A 149 24.42 1.74 4.54
C VAL A 149 23.23 1.07 5.19
N LEU A 150 22.36 0.48 4.36
CA LEU A 150 21.19 -0.26 4.82
C LEU A 150 21.41 -1.77 4.63
N ALA A 151 21.04 -2.54 5.64
CA ALA A 151 21.06 -4.00 5.56
C ALA A 151 20.02 -4.51 4.55
N GLY A 152 20.38 -5.58 3.85
CA GLY A 152 19.45 -6.35 3.04
C GLY A 152 18.32 -6.92 3.89
N ARG A 153 17.14 -7.07 3.29
CA ARG A 153 15.98 -7.67 3.93
C ARG A 153 15.22 -8.54 2.96
N PHE A 154 14.58 -9.56 3.50
CA PHE A 154 13.73 -10.43 2.72
C PHE A 154 12.34 -9.80 2.54
N VAL A 155 11.89 -9.81 1.29
CA VAL A 155 10.54 -9.42 0.87
C VAL A 155 10.02 -10.46 -0.11
N VAL A 156 8.70 -10.44 -0.37
CA VAL A 156 8.08 -11.37 -1.32
C VAL A 156 7.47 -10.57 -2.46
N VAL A 157 7.85 -10.92 -3.68
CA VAL A 157 7.18 -10.47 -4.89
C VAL A 157 6.24 -11.59 -5.32
N HIS A 158 4.96 -11.46 -5.02
CA HIS A 158 3.95 -12.48 -5.29
C HIS A 158 3.70 -12.67 -6.79
N ALA A 159 3.78 -11.58 -7.56
CA ALA A 159 3.69 -11.59 -9.01
C ALA A 159 4.44 -10.39 -9.59
N LEU A 160 5.07 -10.61 -10.72
CA LEU A 160 5.74 -9.58 -11.51
C LEU A 160 5.47 -9.86 -12.99
N ALA A 161 4.87 -8.91 -13.69
CA ALA A 161 4.45 -9.10 -15.07
C ALA A 161 4.71 -7.84 -15.91
N LEU A 162 5.02 -8.05 -17.18
CA LEU A 162 5.06 -6.98 -18.18
C LEU A 162 3.67 -6.39 -18.38
N ARG A 163 3.59 -5.07 -18.40
CA ARG A 163 2.38 -4.37 -18.75
C ARG A 163 2.45 -3.92 -20.19
N HIS A 164 1.54 -4.43 -21.01
CA HIS A 164 1.49 -4.05 -22.42
C HIS A 164 0.83 -2.66 -22.56
N PRO A 165 1.37 -1.73 -23.39
CA PRO A 165 0.69 -0.49 -23.74
C PRO A 165 -0.63 -0.82 -24.43
N GLY A 166 -1.75 -0.37 -23.87
CA GLY A 166 -3.09 -0.52 -24.50
C GLY A 166 -4.04 -1.52 -23.83
N LEU A 167 -3.62 -2.23 -22.79
CA LEU A 167 -4.55 -3.04 -21.98
C LEU A 167 -4.89 -2.30 -20.68
N GLU A 168 -6.15 -1.89 -20.53
CA GLU A 168 -6.69 -1.47 -19.25
C GLU A 168 -6.50 -2.58 -18.21
N PRO A 169 -6.15 -2.26 -16.96
CA PRO A 169 -5.98 -3.26 -15.92
C PRO A 169 -7.32 -3.97 -15.68
N ARG A 170 -7.41 -5.24 -16.05
CA ARG A 170 -8.54 -6.08 -15.61
C ARG A 170 -8.41 -6.33 -14.12
N PRO A 171 -9.52 -6.26 -13.35
CA PRO A 171 -9.49 -6.61 -11.94
C PRO A 171 -8.99 -8.03 -11.78
N ILE A 172 -8.02 -8.23 -10.87
CA ILE A 172 -7.53 -9.56 -10.49
C ILE A 172 -8.67 -10.24 -9.74
N VAL A 173 -9.41 -11.12 -10.44
CA VAL A 173 -10.42 -11.97 -9.81
C VAL A 173 -9.69 -13.01 -8.97
N LYS A 174 -10.05 -13.14 -7.68
CA LYS A 174 -9.63 -14.23 -6.82
C LYS A 174 -10.06 -15.57 -7.45
N GLN A 175 -9.16 -16.25 -8.13
CA GLN A 175 -9.26 -17.69 -8.33
C GLN A 175 -8.02 -18.33 -7.75
N ALA A 176 -8.25 -19.18 -6.76
CA ALA A 176 -7.27 -20.13 -6.27
C ALA A 176 -6.82 -21.04 -7.43
N THR A 177 -5.53 -21.41 -7.36
CA THR A 177 -4.85 -22.40 -8.19
C THR A 177 -4.33 -21.92 -9.56
N THR A 178 -3.01 -21.98 -9.64
CA THR A 178 -2.09 -21.89 -10.77
C THR A 178 -1.88 -20.47 -11.33
N PRO A 179 -0.62 -19.99 -11.40
CA PRO A 179 -0.31 -18.78 -12.15
C PRO A 179 -0.52 -19.06 -13.62
N GLN A 180 -1.68 -18.71 -14.15
CA GLN A 180 -1.83 -18.60 -15.60
C GLN A 180 -1.04 -17.35 -16.03
N VAL A 181 0.10 -17.59 -16.64
CA VAL A 181 0.71 -16.66 -17.58
C VAL A 181 -0.40 -16.31 -18.57
N VAL A 182 -0.95 -15.11 -18.48
CA VAL A 182 -1.92 -14.65 -19.48
C VAL A 182 -1.16 -14.55 -20.78
N GLY A 183 -1.37 -15.55 -21.62
CA GLY A 183 -0.72 -15.70 -22.90
C GLY A 183 -0.93 -14.46 -23.76
N TRP A 184 0.17 -13.89 -24.16
CA TRP A 184 0.27 -12.88 -25.19
C TRP A 184 -0.07 -13.52 -26.54
N ALA A 185 -0.89 -12.82 -27.36
CA ALA A 185 -1.12 -13.25 -28.73
C ALA A 185 0.17 -13.06 -29.55
N PRO A 186 0.74 -14.11 -30.17
CA PRO A 186 1.96 -13.99 -30.96
C PRO A 186 1.67 -13.15 -32.21
N GLY A 187 2.30 -11.97 -32.33
CA GLY A 187 2.19 -11.25 -33.59
C GLY A 187 2.65 -9.80 -33.66
N GLN A 188 2.94 -9.09 -32.54
CA GLN A 188 3.21 -7.63 -32.65
C GLN A 188 4.32 -7.04 -31.79
N ALA A 189 5.17 -7.81 -31.11
CA ALA A 189 6.41 -7.27 -30.57
C ALA A 189 7.59 -7.90 -31.32
N ARG A 190 8.41 -7.07 -31.93
CA ARG A 190 9.72 -7.50 -32.42
C ARG A 190 10.58 -7.75 -31.16
N GLY A 191 10.78 -9.03 -30.82
CA GLY A 191 11.48 -9.43 -29.61
C GLY A 191 12.93 -8.90 -29.47
N ASP A 192 13.46 -8.32 -30.52
CA ASP A 192 14.85 -7.85 -30.65
C ASP A 192 14.98 -6.32 -30.60
N GLU A 193 13.89 -5.57 -30.42
CA GLU A 193 13.97 -4.10 -30.33
C GLU A 193 14.52 -3.68 -28.97
N ALA A 194 15.55 -2.81 -28.98
CA ALA A 194 16.14 -2.22 -27.78
C ALA A 194 15.15 -1.27 -27.08
N LEU A 195 15.01 -1.42 -25.79
CA LEU A 195 14.05 -0.66 -24.99
C LEU A 195 14.72 0.45 -24.19
N ASP A 196 14.24 1.70 -24.32
CA ASP A 196 14.60 2.78 -23.41
C ASP A 196 13.86 2.68 -22.09
N SER A 197 12.72 2.02 -22.07
CA SER A 197 11.93 1.81 -20.85
C SER A 197 10.99 0.61 -20.95
N VAL A 198 10.56 0.10 -19.79
CA VAL A 198 9.55 -0.96 -19.69
C VAL A 198 8.61 -0.69 -18.53
N THR A 199 7.31 -0.96 -18.73
CA THR A 199 6.32 -0.88 -17.65
C THR A 199 5.97 -2.27 -17.14
N LEU A 200 5.98 -2.41 -15.81
CA LEU A 200 5.70 -3.65 -15.10
C LEU A 200 4.57 -3.44 -14.10
N THR A 201 3.84 -4.52 -13.83
CA THR A 201 2.94 -4.61 -12.67
C THR A 201 3.55 -5.56 -11.65
N ALA A 202 3.69 -5.12 -10.39
CA ALA A 202 4.19 -5.94 -9.29
C ALA A 202 3.16 -6.06 -8.18
N HIS A 203 2.86 -7.30 -7.74
CA HIS A 203 2.16 -7.59 -6.49
C HIS A 203 3.21 -7.98 -5.44
N VAL A 204 3.31 -7.21 -4.36
CA VAL A 204 4.43 -7.31 -3.42
C VAL A 204 3.96 -7.28 -1.97
N SER A 205 4.72 -7.96 -1.12
CA SER A 205 4.55 -7.93 0.33
C SER A 205 4.94 -6.57 0.92
N LYS A 206 4.59 -6.37 2.19
CA LYS A 206 5.02 -5.21 2.97
C LYS A 206 6.53 -5.00 2.87
N GLY A 207 6.91 -3.74 2.87
CA GLY A 207 8.32 -3.37 2.95
C GLY A 207 9.08 -3.45 1.64
N THR A 208 8.51 -3.95 0.56
CA THR A 208 9.14 -3.95 -0.76
C THR A 208 9.28 -2.52 -1.30
N TYR A 209 10.50 -2.17 -1.73
CA TYR A 209 10.76 -0.91 -2.43
C TYR A 209 10.79 -1.13 -3.94
N ILE A 210 9.81 -0.58 -4.63
CA ILE A 210 9.74 -0.68 -6.11
C ILE A 210 10.95 -0.02 -6.78
N ARG A 211 11.49 1.06 -6.19
CA ARG A 211 12.71 1.71 -6.68
C ARG A 211 13.93 0.80 -6.63
N ALA A 212 14.10 0.04 -5.55
CA ALA A 212 15.17 -0.95 -5.45
C ALA A 212 14.93 -2.13 -6.39
N LEU A 213 13.69 -2.61 -6.55
CA LEU A 213 13.34 -3.67 -7.50
C LEU A 213 13.69 -3.26 -8.93
N ALA A 214 13.38 -2.02 -9.33
CA ALA A 214 13.72 -1.48 -10.65
C ALA A 214 15.23 -1.44 -10.89
N ARG A 215 16.01 -0.96 -9.90
CA ARG A 215 17.48 -0.97 -9.93
C ARG A 215 18.03 -2.41 -10.13
N ASP A 216 17.55 -3.33 -9.31
CA ASP A 216 18.07 -4.71 -9.29
C ASP A 216 17.74 -5.45 -10.61
N ILE A 217 16.56 -5.20 -11.20
CA ILE A 217 16.21 -5.69 -12.54
C ILE A 217 17.13 -5.09 -13.61
N ALA A 218 17.38 -3.78 -13.58
CA ALA A 218 18.27 -3.14 -14.55
C ALA A 218 19.70 -3.69 -14.46
N ILE A 219 20.24 -3.88 -13.25
CA ILE A 219 21.56 -4.49 -13.03
C ILE A 219 21.60 -5.92 -13.58
N ALA A 220 20.56 -6.73 -13.37
CA ALA A 220 20.49 -8.09 -13.89
C ALA A 220 20.44 -8.15 -15.42
N LEU A 221 20.02 -7.07 -16.07
CA LEU A 221 20.02 -6.88 -17.52
C LEU A 221 21.35 -6.31 -18.07
N GLY A 222 22.35 -6.09 -17.20
CA GLY A 222 23.66 -5.55 -17.58
C GLY A 222 23.66 -4.04 -17.87
N THR A 223 22.67 -3.31 -17.34
CA THR A 223 22.54 -1.86 -17.49
C THR A 223 22.27 -1.21 -16.13
N VAL A 224 21.96 0.07 -16.12
CA VAL A 224 21.47 0.82 -14.97
C VAL A 224 20.07 1.33 -15.27
N GLY A 225 19.30 1.64 -14.21
CA GLY A 225 17.95 2.13 -14.39
C GLY A 225 17.38 2.79 -13.12
N HIS A 226 16.32 3.55 -13.32
CA HIS A 226 15.56 4.18 -12.24
C HIS A 226 14.07 4.18 -12.57
N VAL A 227 13.24 4.43 -11.58
CA VAL A 227 11.78 4.51 -11.75
C VAL A 227 11.40 5.87 -12.35
N THR A 228 10.75 5.84 -13.51
CA THR A 228 10.24 7.04 -14.19
C THR A 228 8.73 7.26 -13.98
N TYR A 229 8.02 6.20 -13.62
CA TYR A 229 6.59 6.23 -13.29
C TYR A 229 6.30 5.23 -12.17
N LEU A 230 5.47 5.62 -11.20
CA LEU A 230 5.05 4.74 -10.11
C LEU A 230 3.61 5.06 -9.71
N ARG A 231 2.75 4.04 -9.78
CA ARG A 231 1.36 4.14 -9.36
C ARG A 231 0.97 2.95 -8.50
N ARG A 232 0.53 3.18 -7.29
CA ARG A 232 -0.06 2.14 -6.45
C ARG A 232 -1.52 1.93 -6.86
N THR A 233 -1.83 0.79 -7.44
CA THR A 233 -3.18 0.44 -7.90
C THR A 233 -3.99 -0.25 -6.83
N LYS A 234 -3.32 -0.88 -5.82
CA LYS A 234 -3.97 -1.55 -4.69
C LYS A 234 -3.13 -1.45 -3.41
N ALA A 235 -3.80 -1.35 -2.26
CA ALA A 235 -3.23 -1.39 -0.92
C ALA A 235 -4.17 -2.17 0.02
N GLY A 236 -3.81 -3.41 0.37
CA GLY A 236 -4.70 -4.33 1.09
C GLY A 236 -6.03 -4.51 0.34
N PRO A 237 -7.19 -4.29 0.99
CA PRO A 237 -8.50 -4.44 0.37
C PRO A 237 -8.88 -3.29 -0.59
N PHE A 238 -8.13 -2.18 -0.57
CA PHE A 238 -8.49 -0.95 -1.28
C PHE A 238 -7.81 -0.85 -2.64
N ASP A 239 -8.58 -0.46 -3.66
CA ASP A 239 -8.09 -0.24 -5.02
C ASP A 239 -8.58 1.09 -5.62
N LEU A 240 -8.28 1.33 -6.90
CA LEU A 240 -8.62 2.57 -7.60
C LEU A 240 -10.13 2.78 -7.79
N SER A 241 -10.96 1.73 -7.77
CA SER A 241 -12.42 1.85 -7.95
C SER A 241 -13.09 2.58 -6.79
N GLN A 242 -12.46 2.55 -5.61
CA GLN A 242 -12.94 3.18 -4.39
C GLN A 242 -12.30 4.56 -4.17
N ALA A 243 -11.29 4.90 -4.97
CA ALA A 243 -10.48 6.09 -4.75
C ALA A 243 -11.15 7.35 -5.32
N ILE A 244 -10.98 8.48 -4.64
CA ILE A 244 -11.43 9.80 -5.10
C ILE A 244 -10.25 10.74 -5.29
N SER A 245 -10.35 11.66 -6.26
CA SER A 245 -9.36 12.70 -6.50
C SER A 245 -9.40 13.79 -5.40
N LEU A 246 -8.36 14.62 -5.34
CA LEU A 246 -8.34 15.79 -4.44
C LEU A 246 -9.46 16.79 -4.76
N ASP A 247 -9.80 16.98 -6.04
CA ASP A 247 -10.87 17.88 -6.45
C ASP A 247 -12.21 17.37 -5.96
N LYS A 248 -12.48 16.05 -6.13
CA LYS A 248 -13.71 15.44 -5.62
C LYS A 248 -13.77 15.46 -4.10
N LEU A 249 -12.65 15.27 -3.41
CA LEU A 249 -12.55 15.41 -1.97
C LEU A 249 -12.94 16.84 -1.51
N ALA A 250 -12.42 17.87 -2.18
CA ALA A 250 -12.73 19.26 -1.85
C ALA A 250 -14.20 19.61 -2.15
N GLU A 251 -14.76 19.12 -3.25
CA GLU A 251 -16.18 19.27 -3.59
C GLU A 251 -17.09 18.67 -2.50
N LEU A 252 -16.81 17.41 -2.12
CA LEU A 252 -17.60 16.70 -1.09
C LEU A 252 -17.49 17.37 0.29
N GLY A 253 -16.31 17.89 0.64
CA GLY A 253 -16.13 18.67 1.88
C GLY A 253 -17.04 19.90 1.92
N LYS A 254 -17.04 20.71 0.86
CA LYS A 254 -17.91 21.90 0.74
C LYS A 254 -19.41 21.54 0.72
N ALA A 255 -19.76 20.44 0.06
CA ALA A 255 -21.13 19.95 0.00
C ALA A 255 -21.59 19.25 1.30
N ARG A 256 -20.70 19.01 2.27
CA ARG A 256 -20.95 18.23 3.51
C ARG A 256 -21.42 16.80 3.23
N MET A 257 -20.88 16.17 2.17
CA MET A 257 -21.24 14.83 1.70
C MET A 257 -20.06 13.86 1.78
N LEU A 258 -19.08 14.11 2.65
CA LEU A 258 -17.90 13.25 2.79
C LEU A 258 -18.27 11.85 3.29
N GLU A 259 -19.31 11.74 4.13
CA GLU A 259 -19.76 10.47 4.70
C GLU A 259 -20.20 9.48 3.61
N ASP A 260 -20.75 9.95 2.48
CA ASP A 260 -21.20 9.13 1.34
C ASP A 260 -20.04 8.35 0.66
N LYS A 261 -18.80 8.78 0.90
CA LYS A 261 -17.59 8.17 0.34
C LYS A 261 -16.75 7.44 1.37
N LEU A 262 -17.22 7.37 2.62
CA LEU A 262 -16.54 6.61 3.64
C LEU A 262 -16.86 5.13 3.51
N LEU A 263 -15.83 4.33 3.44
CA LEU A 263 -15.93 2.90 3.60
C LEU A 263 -15.99 2.56 5.08
N PRO A 264 -16.80 1.58 5.50
CA PRO A 264 -16.91 1.19 6.90
C PRO A 264 -15.56 0.71 7.44
N LEU A 265 -15.38 0.83 8.77
CA LEU A 265 -14.16 0.39 9.47
C LEU A 265 -13.79 -1.06 9.09
N ARG A 266 -14.80 -1.95 9.00
CA ARG A 266 -14.62 -3.37 8.65
C ARG A 266 -14.00 -3.60 7.27
N ALA A 267 -14.07 -2.63 6.35
CA ALA A 267 -13.44 -2.76 5.04
C ALA A 267 -11.90 -2.93 5.11
N GLY A 268 -11.28 -2.54 6.23
CA GLY A 268 -9.86 -2.78 6.49
C GLY A 268 -9.56 -4.07 7.26
N LEU A 269 -10.52 -4.99 7.35
CA LEU A 269 -10.45 -6.25 8.10
C LEU A 269 -10.84 -7.46 7.23
N ASP A 270 -10.74 -7.36 5.91
CA ASP A 270 -11.17 -8.40 4.96
C ASP A 270 -10.33 -9.69 5.04
N ASP A 271 -9.15 -9.60 5.63
CA ASP A 271 -8.21 -10.70 5.85
C ASP A 271 -8.37 -11.39 7.22
N ILE A 272 -9.31 -10.92 8.08
CA ILE A 272 -9.57 -11.50 9.39
C ILE A 272 -11.01 -12.02 9.44
N PRO A 273 -11.26 -13.23 9.96
CA PRO A 273 -12.60 -13.74 10.13
C PRO A 273 -13.38 -12.95 11.18
N ALA A 274 -14.69 -12.81 10.95
CA ALA A 274 -15.62 -12.20 11.90
C ALA A 274 -15.99 -13.21 13.00
N LEU A 275 -16.04 -12.72 14.25
CA LEU A 275 -16.56 -13.47 15.40
C LEU A 275 -17.87 -12.79 15.86
N PRO A 276 -19.03 -13.31 15.47
CA PRO A 276 -20.30 -12.77 15.93
C PRO A 276 -20.50 -13.05 17.42
N LEU A 277 -20.91 -12.02 18.15
CA LEU A 277 -21.13 -12.06 19.60
C LEU A 277 -22.56 -11.62 19.94
N SER A 278 -23.10 -12.18 21.01
CA SER A 278 -24.33 -11.65 21.63
C SER A 278 -24.07 -10.26 22.24
N PRO A 279 -25.10 -9.43 22.44
CA PRO A 279 -24.96 -8.13 23.11
C PRO A 279 -24.31 -8.22 24.50
N ASP A 280 -24.60 -9.27 25.27
CA ASP A 280 -24.00 -9.51 26.59
C ASP A 280 -22.50 -9.81 26.48
N GLN A 281 -22.11 -10.68 25.54
CA GLN A 281 -20.71 -11.00 25.28
C GLN A 281 -19.94 -9.75 24.80
N ALA A 282 -20.53 -8.95 23.92
CA ALA A 282 -19.95 -7.69 23.47
C ALA A 282 -19.77 -6.69 24.64
N GLY A 283 -20.76 -6.64 25.55
CA GLY A 283 -20.70 -5.84 26.79
C GLY A 283 -19.52 -6.24 27.68
N LEU A 284 -19.28 -7.55 27.85
CA LEU A 284 -18.14 -8.07 28.61
C LEU A 284 -16.80 -7.69 27.96
N LEU A 285 -16.67 -7.84 26.63
CA LEU A 285 -15.45 -7.46 25.92
C LEU A 285 -15.15 -5.94 26.01
N ARG A 286 -16.19 -5.10 25.93
CA ARG A 286 -16.03 -3.65 26.11
C ARG A 286 -15.49 -3.27 27.50
N GLN A 287 -15.76 -4.11 28.52
CA GLN A 287 -15.21 -3.97 29.87
C GLN A 287 -13.81 -4.59 30.02
N GLY A 288 -13.24 -5.14 28.94
CA GLY A 288 -11.94 -5.82 28.95
C GLY A 288 -11.94 -7.22 29.59
N ARG A 289 -13.15 -7.83 29.75
CA ARG A 289 -13.28 -9.18 30.28
C ARG A 289 -13.01 -10.23 29.21
N VAL A 290 -12.42 -11.36 29.61
CA VAL A 290 -12.20 -12.52 28.74
C VAL A 290 -13.49 -13.30 28.61
N LEU A 291 -13.86 -13.71 27.38
CA LEU A 291 -14.95 -14.64 27.15
C LEU A 291 -14.38 -16.07 27.13
N ILE A 292 -15.08 -17.00 27.74
CA ILE A 292 -14.68 -18.40 27.86
C ILE A 292 -15.71 -19.28 27.16
N GLY A 293 -15.25 -20.37 26.54
CA GLY A 293 -16.13 -21.37 25.95
C GLY A 293 -16.66 -21.01 24.55
N ILE A 294 -16.06 -20.03 23.88
CA ILE A 294 -16.44 -19.67 22.52
C ILE A 294 -15.98 -20.74 21.54
N ALA A 295 -16.89 -21.21 20.69
CA ALA A 295 -16.64 -22.21 19.68
C ALA A 295 -16.06 -21.54 18.41
N ALA A 296 -14.77 -21.23 18.44
CA ALA A 296 -14.00 -20.70 17.30
C ALA A 296 -12.61 -21.31 17.36
N ASP A 297 -11.95 -21.45 16.19
CA ASP A 297 -10.58 -21.91 16.08
C ASP A 297 -9.62 -20.85 16.67
N ASP A 298 -8.43 -21.30 17.09
CA ASP A 298 -7.41 -20.39 17.60
C ASP A 298 -6.93 -19.44 16.50
N GLY A 299 -6.74 -18.17 16.84
CA GLY A 299 -6.24 -17.15 15.93
C GLY A 299 -6.89 -15.78 16.09
N PRO A 300 -6.54 -14.85 15.20
CA PRO A 300 -7.07 -13.49 15.21
C PRO A 300 -8.47 -13.40 14.60
N TYR A 301 -9.35 -12.65 15.24
CA TYR A 301 -10.71 -12.35 14.77
C TYR A 301 -11.03 -10.86 14.97
N PHE A 302 -12.07 -10.38 14.28
CA PHE A 302 -12.73 -9.17 14.70
C PHE A 302 -14.13 -9.49 15.27
N ALA A 303 -14.33 -9.11 16.52
CA ALA A 303 -15.59 -9.31 17.22
C ALA A 303 -16.65 -8.35 16.69
N LEU A 304 -17.85 -8.87 16.39
CA LEU A 304 -19.01 -8.12 15.91
C LEU A 304 -20.19 -8.28 16.89
N SER A 305 -20.96 -7.21 17.08
CA SER A 305 -22.32 -7.26 17.62
C SER A 305 -23.21 -6.45 16.70
N ASP A 306 -24.28 -7.06 16.19
CA ASP A 306 -25.23 -6.42 15.26
C ASP A 306 -24.53 -5.68 14.09
N ASP A 307 -23.59 -6.35 13.40
CA ASP A 307 -22.76 -5.79 12.32
C ASP A 307 -21.79 -4.65 12.72
N VAL A 308 -21.73 -4.27 14.00
CA VAL A 308 -20.82 -3.24 14.50
C VAL A 308 -19.53 -3.89 15.02
N PRO A 309 -18.34 -3.52 14.50
CA PRO A 309 -17.07 -3.98 15.04
C PRO A 309 -16.86 -3.49 16.49
N ILE A 310 -16.60 -4.43 17.40
CA ILE A 310 -16.38 -4.16 18.83
C ILE A 310 -14.89 -4.09 19.14
N ALA A 311 -14.13 -5.07 18.65
CA ALA A 311 -12.70 -5.17 18.91
C ALA A 311 -12.01 -6.10 17.91
N LEU A 312 -10.70 -5.93 17.76
CA LEU A 312 -9.82 -7.03 17.37
C LEU A 312 -9.61 -7.91 18.59
N VAL A 313 -9.71 -9.20 18.40
CA VAL A 313 -9.57 -10.21 19.46
C VAL A 313 -8.64 -11.33 19.00
N GLU A 314 -8.05 -12.01 19.96
CA GLU A 314 -7.34 -13.26 19.80
C GLU A 314 -8.16 -14.37 20.46
N VAL A 315 -8.35 -15.47 19.76
CA VAL A 315 -8.92 -16.70 20.30
C VAL A 315 -7.77 -17.66 20.57
N LEU A 316 -7.69 -18.16 21.78
CA LEU A 316 -6.72 -19.18 22.19
C LEU A 316 -7.38 -20.10 23.24
N ASP A 317 -7.34 -21.41 23.00
CA ASP A 317 -7.94 -22.41 23.90
C ASP A 317 -9.41 -22.11 24.27
N ARG A 318 -10.21 -21.66 23.30
CA ARG A 318 -11.61 -21.23 23.46
C ARG A 318 -11.81 -20.02 24.38
N GLU A 319 -10.74 -19.28 24.67
CA GLU A 319 -10.79 -17.97 25.34
C GLU A 319 -10.66 -16.84 24.32
N VAL A 320 -11.49 -15.83 24.43
CA VAL A 320 -11.44 -14.63 23.58
C VAL A 320 -10.90 -13.45 24.38
N ARG A 321 -9.80 -12.88 23.94
CA ARG A 321 -9.12 -11.73 24.57
C ARG A 321 -9.08 -10.54 23.64
N VAL A 322 -9.35 -9.35 24.17
CA VAL A 322 -9.28 -8.10 23.39
C VAL A 322 -7.82 -7.73 23.12
N VAL A 323 -7.49 -7.60 21.83
CA VAL A 323 -6.23 -7.02 21.36
C VAL A 323 -6.37 -5.51 21.18
N ARG A 324 -7.50 -5.07 20.58
CA ARG A 324 -7.75 -3.65 20.31
C ARG A 324 -9.25 -3.34 20.28
N GLY A 325 -9.77 -2.61 21.25
CA GLY A 325 -11.18 -2.19 21.30
C GLY A 325 -11.49 -1.01 20.37
N PHE A 326 -12.72 -0.98 19.83
CA PHE A 326 -13.29 0.13 19.07
C PHE A 326 -14.37 0.82 19.88
N ASN A 327 -14.43 2.15 19.80
CA ASN A 327 -15.43 3.00 20.42
C ASN A 327 -16.35 3.56 19.32
N LEU A 328 -17.24 2.70 18.83
CA LEU A 328 -18.22 3.01 17.78
C LEU A 328 -19.60 3.23 18.36
#